data_dca2e030304cc85c426ab9bae01dd225
#
_entry.id   dca2e030304cc85c426ab9bae01dd225
#
_cell.length_a   1.000
_cell.length_b   1.000
_cell.length_c   1.000
_cell.angle_alpha   90.00
_cell.angle_beta   90.00
_cell.angle_gamma   90.00
#
_symmetry.space_group_name_H-M   'P 1'
#
loop_
_entity.id
_entity.type
_entity.pdbx_description
1 polymer ?
#
loop_
_entity_poly.entity_id
_entity_poly.type
_entity_poly.pdbx_seq_one_letter_code
_entity_poly.pdbx_strand_id
1 'polypeptide(L)' 'MSADKELDAKGLACPLPILRTKKALADMSTGQVLKVMATDPGSQKDFVAFAKQTGNILVASEGANGIFIFFLQRK' A
#
# COMPACT_ATOMS: atom_id res chain seq x y z
N MET A 1 -13.68 -3.03 -4.59
CA MET A 1 -13.42 -1.95 -3.63
C MET A 1 -12.91 -0.72 -4.37
N SER A 2 -13.43 0.43 -4.07
CA SER A 2 -12.99 1.67 -4.70
C SER A 2 -11.94 2.36 -3.81
N ALA A 3 -11.02 3.06 -4.45
CA ALA A 3 -9.97 3.78 -3.75
C ALA A 3 -10.03 5.27 -4.12
N ASP A 4 -9.67 6.13 -3.18
CA ASP A 4 -9.63 7.56 -3.42
C ASP A 4 -8.37 7.97 -4.20
N LYS A 5 -7.32 7.16 -4.12
CA LYS A 5 -6.06 7.41 -4.81
C LYS A 5 -5.41 6.07 -5.16
N GLU A 6 -4.66 6.05 -6.24
CA GLU A 6 -3.91 4.86 -6.67
C GLU A 6 -2.44 5.19 -6.77
N LEU A 7 -1.61 4.22 -6.36
CA LEU A 7 -0.16 4.32 -6.44
C LEU A 7 0.38 3.10 -7.20
N ASP A 8 1.07 3.34 -8.29
CA ASP A 8 1.74 2.29 -9.04
C ASP A 8 3.17 2.17 -8.57
N ALA A 9 3.46 1.14 -7.80
CA ALA A 9 4.80 0.83 -7.32
C ALA A 9 5.36 -0.44 -7.96
N LYS A 10 4.78 -0.85 -9.10
CA LYS A 10 5.28 -2.02 -9.82
C LYS A 10 6.70 -1.76 -10.32
N GLY A 11 7.53 -2.80 -10.27
CA GLY A 11 8.92 -2.71 -10.68
C GLY A 11 9.87 -2.12 -9.64
N LEU A 12 9.34 -1.65 -8.50
CA LEU A 12 10.15 -1.10 -7.42
C LEU A 12 10.50 -2.19 -6.41
N ALA A 13 11.73 -2.18 -5.92
CA ALA A 13 12.20 -3.10 -4.89
C ALA A 13 12.10 -2.46 -3.50
N CYS A 14 11.98 -3.30 -2.47
CA CYS A 14 11.99 -2.86 -1.08
C CYS A 14 13.24 -2.02 -0.80
N PRO A 15 13.13 -0.86 -0.11
CA PRO A 15 11.93 -0.36 0.60
C PRO A 15 11.12 0.68 -0.20
N LEU A 16 11.34 0.83 -1.51
CA LEU A 16 10.73 1.88 -2.30
C LEU A 16 9.20 1.85 -2.30
N PRO A 17 8.53 0.70 -2.42
CA PRO A 17 7.06 0.69 -2.36
C PRO A 17 6.52 1.29 -1.06
N ILE A 18 7.15 0.98 0.05
CA ILE A 18 6.75 1.50 1.36
C ILE A 18 6.99 3.00 1.46
N LEU A 19 8.14 3.48 1.00
CA LEU A 19 8.46 4.90 1.02
C LEU A 19 7.49 5.72 0.18
N ARG A 20 7.15 5.23 -0.99
CA ARG A 20 6.18 5.89 -1.86
C ARG A 20 4.78 5.89 -1.27
N THR A 21 4.40 4.79 -0.64
CA THR A 21 3.11 4.66 0.05
C THR A 21 3.01 5.65 1.20
N LYS A 22 4.06 5.78 1.99
CA LYS A 22 4.11 6.72 3.11
C LYS A 22 3.89 8.15 2.62
N LYS A 23 4.57 8.52 1.53
CA LYS A 23 4.43 9.85 0.94
C LYS A 23 3.02 10.09 0.40
N ALA A 24 2.45 9.11 -0.27
CA ALA A 24 1.10 9.23 -0.81
C ALA A 24 0.06 9.38 0.30
N LEU A 25 0.18 8.60 1.37
CA LEU A 25 -0.74 8.69 2.51
C LEU A 25 -0.64 10.02 3.23
N ALA A 26 0.54 10.63 3.26
CA ALA A 26 0.74 11.93 3.90
C ALA A 26 -0.10 13.04 3.24
N ASP A 27 -0.39 12.89 1.94
CA ASP A 27 -1.21 13.85 1.20
C ASP A 27 -2.70 13.53 1.23
N MET A 28 -3.09 12.48 1.95
CA MET A 28 -4.47 12.03 2.02
C MET A 28 -5.12 12.40 3.35
N SER A 29 -6.44 12.46 3.34
CA SER A 29 -7.22 12.75 4.55
C SER A 29 -7.59 11.47 5.28
N THR A 30 -7.87 11.60 6.57
CA THR A 30 -8.35 10.48 7.40
C THR A 30 -9.55 9.80 6.76
N GLY A 31 -9.50 8.48 6.69
CA GLY A 31 -10.58 7.67 6.13
C GLY A 31 -10.48 7.41 4.65
N GLN A 32 -9.62 8.12 3.93
CA GLN A 32 -9.41 7.86 2.51
C GLN A 32 -8.62 6.58 2.29
N VAL A 33 -8.90 5.91 1.17
CA VAL A 33 -8.29 4.62 0.83
C VAL A 33 -7.30 4.80 -0.32
N LEU A 34 -6.10 4.28 -0.14
CA LEU A 34 -5.05 4.24 -1.16
C LEU A 34 -4.92 2.83 -1.70
N LYS A 35 -4.99 2.69 -3.02
CA LYS A 35 -4.70 1.42 -3.68
C LYS A 35 -3.25 1.42 -4.14
N VAL A 36 -2.47 0.45 -3.70
CA VAL A 36 -1.06 0.31 -4.07
C VAL A 36 -0.86 -0.97 -4.85
N MET A 37 -0.18 -0.88 -5.97
CA MET A 37 0.22 -2.05 -6.76
C MET A 37 1.72 -2.23 -6.66
N ALA A 38 2.17 -3.45 -6.37
CA ALA A 38 3.59 -3.76 -6.21
C ALA A 38 3.90 -5.13 -6.78
N THR A 39 5.15 -5.33 -7.19
CA THR A 39 5.60 -6.62 -7.72
C THR A 39 6.70 -7.25 -6.88
N ASP A 40 7.22 -6.54 -5.88
CA ASP A 40 8.25 -7.07 -5.00
C ASP A 40 7.69 -8.23 -4.15
N PRO A 41 8.37 -9.40 -4.12
CA PRO A 41 7.87 -10.56 -3.36
C PRO A 41 7.72 -10.31 -1.86
N GLY A 42 8.48 -9.37 -1.29
CA GLY A 42 8.40 -9.03 0.12
C GLY A 42 7.28 -8.05 0.46
N SER A 43 6.52 -7.57 -0.53
CA SER A 43 5.54 -6.51 -0.34
C SER A 43 4.46 -6.87 0.67
N GLN A 44 3.92 -8.08 0.64
CA GLN A 44 2.86 -8.48 1.56
C GLN A 44 3.29 -8.32 3.01
N LYS A 45 4.46 -8.82 3.34
CA LYS A 45 5.01 -8.75 4.69
C LYS A 45 5.30 -7.31 5.08
N ASP A 46 5.88 -6.55 4.16
CA ASP A 46 6.26 -5.16 4.39
C ASP A 46 5.04 -4.29 4.63
N PHE A 47 3.97 -4.47 3.86
CA PHE A 47 2.75 -3.67 4.02
C PHE A 47 1.97 -4.01 5.28
N VAL A 48 1.97 -5.28 5.70
CA VAL A 48 1.39 -5.65 6.99
C VAL A 48 2.12 -4.97 8.13
N ALA A 49 3.45 -4.99 8.12
CA ALA A 49 4.27 -4.33 9.13
C ALA A 49 4.08 -2.81 9.10
N PHE A 50 4.03 -2.23 7.91
CA PHE A 50 3.83 -0.79 7.74
C PHE A 50 2.49 -0.34 8.33
N ALA A 51 1.41 -1.05 8.05
CA ALA A 51 0.09 -0.73 8.59
C ALA A 51 0.10 -0.78 10.12
N LYS A 52 0.72 -1.80 10.68
CA LYS A 52 0.85 -1.95 12.14
C LYS A 52 1.61 -0.81 12.77
N GLN A 53 2.74 -0.43 12.18
CA GLN A 53 3.63 0.60 12.73
C GLN A 53 3.03 1.99 12.64
N THR A 54 2.30 2.28 11.58
CA THR A 54 1.75 3.62 11.35
C THR A 54 0.34 3.80 11.89
N GLY A 55 -0.35 2.70 12.18
CA GLY A 55 -1.75 2.75 12.58
C GLY A 55 -2.73 2.89 11.44
N ASN A 56 -2.26 2.96 10.20
CA ASN A 56 -3.14 2.91 9.04
C ASN A 56 -3.71 1.50 8.91
N ILE A 57 -4.88 1.39 8.29
CA ILE A 57 -5.60 0.12 8.21
C ILE A 57 -5.34 -0.54 6.87
N LEU A 58 -4.82 -1.78 6.90
CA LEU A 58 -4.75 -2.60 5.70
C LEU A 58 -6.11 -3.24 5.50
N VAL A 59 -6.94 -2.61 4.68
CA VAL A 59 -8.33 -3.02 4.46
C VAL A 59 -8.42 -4.33 3.70
N ALA A 60 -7.57 -4.49 2.68
CA ALA A 60 -7.55 -5.68 1.86
C ALA A 60 -6.19 -5.85 1.21
N SER A 61 -5.83 -7.09 0.90
CA SER A 61 -4.65 -7.38 0.11
C SER A 61 -4.96 -8.52 -0.84
N GLU A 62 -4.49 -8.40 -2.08
CA GLU A 62 -4.71 -9.40 -3.12
C GLU A 62 -3.40 -9.65 -3.84
N GLY A 63 -3.26 -10.85 -4.43
CA GLY A 63 -2.09 -11.16 -5.23
C GLY A 63 -2.46 -12.12 -6.34
N ALA A 64 -2.02 -11.80 -7.56
CA ALA A 64 -2.23 -12.65 -8.73
C ALA A 64 -1.19 -12.32 -9.78
N ASN A 65 -0.62 -13.36 -10.40
CA ASN A 65 0.31 -13.20 -11.52
C ASN A 65 1.52 -12.30 -11.20
N GLY A 66 2.02 -12.39 -9.96
CA GLY A 66 3.20 -11.62 -9.55
C GLY A 66 2.92 -10.17 -9.18
N ILE A 67 1.66 -9.75 -9.22
CA ILE A 67 1.27 -8.40 -8.83
C ILE A 67 0.50 -8.47 -7.52
N PHE A 68 0.91 -7.66 -6.54
CA PHE A 68 0.25 -7.55 -5.25
C PHE A 68 -0.49 -6.22 -5.18
N ILE A 69 -1.74 -6.25 -4.73
CA ILE A 69 -2.58 -5.06 -4.62
C ILE A 69 -2.98 -4.89 -3.16
N PHE A 70 -2.74 -3.70 -2.62
CA PHE A 70 -3.04 -3.38 -1.23
C PHE A 70 -3.98 -2.19 -1.15
N PHE A 71 -4.98 -2.28 -0.30
CA PHE A 71 -5.88 -1.18 0.00
C PHE A 71 -5.61 -0.72 1.43
N LEU A 72 -5.09 0.49 1.56
CA LEU A 72 -4.72 1.06 2.85
C LEU A 72 -5.60 2.27 3.15
N GLN A 73 -6.25 2.25 4.30
CA GLN A 73 -7.07 3.37 4.76
C GLN A 73 -6.25 4.25 5.70
N ARG A 74 -6.23 5.55 5.40
CA ARG A 74 -5.55 6.53 6.24
C ARG A 74 -6.24 6.65 7.59
N LYS A 75 -5.48 6.53 8.66
CA LYS A 75 -6.01 6.67 10.02
C LYS A 75 -6.42 8.11 10.34
#